data_045ac3635518c0298e20025d49e25d42
#
_entry.id   045ac3635518c0298e20025d49e25d42
#
_cell.length_a   1.000
_cell.length_b   1.000
_cell.length_c   1.000
_cell.angle_alpha   90.00
_cell.angle_beta   90.00
_cell.angle_gamma   90.00
#
_symmetry.space_group_name_H-M   'P 1'
#
loop_
_entity.id
_entity.type
_entity.pdbx_description
1 polymer ?
#
loop_
_entity_poly.entity_id
_entity_poly.type
_entity_poly.pdbx_seq_one_letter_code
_entity_poly.pdbx_strand_id
1 'polypeptide(L)'
;MLNPPSKMRAQTESLTALIRTPMNQHARCRYSEFIRDNILGVVANTFPLFSSQFADEQLERMVDDFVVMHSASEPEFHHIATEFVQFLQQKAHQDSSSISADQKALLEYEWVAFNVEIDTLVAAFNSPSNPIFEENQVLQLNPTLKLVEVPFLLHQDSVTFLTDRRHPVFYGVFRNSQHHVISQKLREVDVALIQLLQQQPNLTLAQLQQMIAQQLARFSFMEWAQHFNELGLVSVRPSGEKL
;
A
#
# COMPACT_ATOMS: atom_id res chain seq x y z
N MET A 1 -18.87 -28.43 7.77
CA MET A 1 -19.81 -27.59 6.97
C MET A 1 -20.83 -28.52 6.31
N LEU A 2 -22.12 -28.21 6.40
CA LEU A 2 -23.18 -28.96 5.71
C LEU A 2 -23.10 -28.61 4.21
N ASN A 3 -23.04 -29.64 3.36
CA ASN A 3 -23.09 -29.46 1.91
C ASN A 3 -24.44 -28.82 1.51
N PRO A 4 -24.42 -27.77 0.65
CA PRO A 4 -25.66 -27.17 0.19
C PRO A 4 -26.50 -28.17 -0.60
N PRO A 5 -27.84 -28.01 -0.62
CA PRO A 5 -28.73 -28.86 -1.42
C PRO A 5 -28.32 -28.91 -2.89
N SER A 6 -28.44 -30.08 -3.55
CA SER A 6 -27.97 -30.26 -4.93
C SER A 6 -28.52 -29.24 -5.94
N LYS A 7 -29.78 -28.83 -5.78
CA LYS A 7 -30.42 -27.82 -6.62
C LYS A 7 -29.78 -26.45 -6.45
N MET A 8 -29.45 -26.06 -5.22
CA MET A 8 -28.78 -24.79 -4.91
C MET A 8 -27.37 -24.79 -5.49
N ARG A 9 -26.64 -25.89 -5.34
CA ARG A 9 -25.31 -26.05 -5.93
C ARG A 9 -25.34 -25.90 -7.45
N ALA A 10 -26.23 -26.60 -8.14
CA ALA A 10 -26.37 -26.49 -9.59
C ALA A 10 -26.72 -25.07 -10.06
N GLN A 11 -27.58 -24.36 -9.32
CA GLN A 11 -27.91 -22.95 -9.62
C GLN A 11 -26.70 -22.02 -9.43
N THR A 12 -25.92 -22.21 -8.36
CA THR A 12 -24.70 -21.44 -8.11
C THR A 12 -23.65 -21.69 -9.19
N GLU A 13 -23.42 -22.94 -9.55
CA GLU A 13 -22.49 -23.32 -10.63
C GLU A 13 -22.90 -22.70 -11.98
N SER A 14 -24.19 -22.74 -12.32
CA SER A 14 -24.72 -22.12 -13.54
C SER A 14 -24.55 -20.60 -13.55
N LEU A 15 -24.82 -19.92 -12.42
CA LEU A 15 -24.63 -18.48 -12.28
C LEU A 15 -23.16 -18.12 -12.38
N THR A 16 -22.28 -18.87 -11.72
CA THR A 16 -20.83 -18.64 -11.77
C THR A 16 -20.30 -18.79 -13.20
N ALA A 17 -20.72 -19.83 -13.93
CA ALA A 17 -20.36 -20.03 -15.32
C ALA A 17 -20.80 -18.86 -16.21
N LEU A 18 -22.02 -18.34 -15.97
CA LEU A 18 -22.56 -17.20 -16.69
C LEU A 18 -21.76 -15.91 -16.42
N ILE A 19 -21.40 -15.63 -15.15
CA ILE A 19 -20.59 -14.48 -14.76
C ILE A 19 -19.21 -14.54 -15.42
N ARG A 20 -18.60 -15.74 -15.48
CA ARG A 20 -17.27 -15.97 -16.04
C ARG A 20 -17.22 -16.11 -17.56
N THR A 21 -18.33 -15.89 -18.25
CA THR A 21 -18.34 -15.89 -19.72
C THR A 21 -17.55 -14.66 -20.23
N PRO A 22 -16.51 -14.82 -21.09
CA PRO A 22 -15.69 -13.72 -21.60
C PRO A 22 -16.49 -12.66 -22.33
N MET A 23 -15.97 -11.41 -22.36
CA MET A 23 -16.62 -10.25 -22.99
C MET A 23 -16.96 -10.43 -24.47
N ASN A 24 -16.20 -11.19 -25.21
CA ASN A 24 -16.38 -11.42 -26.65
C ASN A 24 -17.46 -12.44 -27.00
N GLN A 25 -18.12 -13.08 -26.01
CA GLN A 25 -19.16 -14.07 -26.25
C GLN A 25 -20.56 -13.47 -26.05
N HIS A 26 -21.51 -13.84 -26.94
CA HIS A 26 -22.86 -13.25 -27.00
C HIS A 26 -23.81 -13.61 -25.86
N ALA A 27 -23.41 -14.46 -24.92
CA ALA A 27 -24.24 -14.96 -23.83
C ALA A 27 -24.15 -14.15 -22.53
N ARG A 28 -23.91 -12.84 -22.61
CA ARG A 28 -23.85 -11.99 -21.42
C ARG A 28 -25.23 -11.75 -20.79
N CYS A 29 -25.26 -11.70 -19.49
CA CYS A 29 -26.42 -11.18 -18.77
C CYS A 29 -26.03 -9.85 -18.08
N ARG A 30 -27.03 -9.01 -17.82
CA ARG A 30 -26.85 -7.72 -17.12
C ARG A 30 -26.11 -7.87 -15.78
N TYR A 31 -26.26 -9.02 -15.13
CA TYR A 31 -25.59 -9.28 -13.85
C TYR A 31 -24.08 -9.49 -14.03
N SER A 32 -23.65 -10.14 -15.10
CA SER A 32 -22.21 -10.29 -15.41
C SER A 32 -21.55 -8.97 -15.79
N GLU A 33 -22.26 -8.08 -16.47
CA GLU A 33 -21.80 -6.71 -16.74
C GLU A 33 -21.69 -5.91 -15.45
N PHE A 34 -22.71 -5.93 -14.61
CA PHE A 34 -22.71 -5.26 -13.31
C PHE A 34 -21.52 -5.68 -12.40
N ILE A 35 -21.19 -6.98 -12.37
CA ILE A 35 -20.02 -7.46 -11.61
C ILE A 35 -18.72 -6.87 -12.15
N ARG A 36 -18.55 -6.83 -13.48
CA ARG A 36 -17.36 -6.23 -14.11
C ARG A 36 -17.23 -4.75 -13.85
N ASP A 37 -18.33 -4.01 -13.98
CA ASP A 37 -18.37 -2.58 -13.70
C ASP A 37 -17.99 -2.28 -12.24
N ASN A 38 -18.48 -3.09 -11.29
CA ASN A 38 -18.10 -2.94 -9.88
C ASN A 38 -16.61 -3.24 -9.65
N ILE A 39 -16.08 -4.31 -10.24
CA ILE A 39 -14.66 -4.65 -10.11
C ILE A 39 -13.79 -3.58 -10.79
N LEU A 40 -14.18 -3.10 -11.97
CA LEU A 40 -13.52 -2.00 -12.66
C LEU A 40 -13.49 -0.74 -11.77
N GLY A 41 -14.61 -0.41 -11.13
CA GLY A 41 -14.71 0.68 -10.16
C GLY A 41 -13.77 0.49 -8.98
N VAL A 42 -13.67 -0.72 -8.42
CA VAL A 42 -12.71 -1.03 -7.34
C VAL A 42 -11.28 -0.80 -7.82
N VAL A 43 -10.92 -1.34 -8.97
CA VAL A 43 -9.56 -1.22 -9.53
C VAL A 43 -9.21 0.24 -9.81
N ALA A 44 -10.09 0.98 -10.47
CA ALA A 44 -9.85 2.39 -10.81
C ALA A 44 -9.74 3.30 -9.57
N ASN A 45 -10.53 3.03 -8.52
CA ASN A 45 -10.50 3.83 -7.29
C ASN A 45 -9.34 3.45 -6.36
N THR A 46 -8.97 2.16 -6.31
CA THR A 46 -7.87 1.70 -5.45
C THR A 46 -6.50 1.93 -6.07
N PHE A 47 -6.41 1.85 -7.41
CA PHE A 47 -5.16 1.97 -8.16
C PHE A 47 -5.26 3.06 -9.25
N PRO A 48 -5.53 4.33 -8.89
CA PRO A 48 -5.77 5.39 -9.87
C PRO A 48 -4.54 5.71 -10.73
N LEU A 49 -3.34 5.69 -10.15
CA LEU A 49 -2.11 5.97 -10.89
C LEU A 49 -1.75 4.82 -11.85
N PHE A 50 -1.94 3.57 -11.42
CA PHE A 50 -1.78 2.40 -12.27
C PHE A 50 -2.82 2.41 -13.40
N SER A 51 -4.09 2.64 -13.09
CA SER A 51 -5.18 2.66 -14.06
C SER A 51 -4.96 3.74 -15.14
N SER A 52 -4.40 4.89 -14.76
CA SER A 52 -4.07 5.98 -15.68
C SER A 52 -2.99 5.64 -16.71
N GLN A 53 -2.26 4.52 -16.54
CA GLN A 53 -1.26 4.07 -17.52
C GLN A 53 -1.86 3.32 -18.70
N PHE A 54 -3.17 3.11 -18.74
CA PHE A 54 -3.85 2.30 -19.75
C PHE A 54 -5.01 3.07 -20.39
N ALA A 55 -5.33 2.72 -21.61
CA ALA A 55 -6.60 3.12 -22.20
C ALA A 55 -7.75 2.32 -21.54
N ASP A 56 -8.96 2.88 -21.54
CA ASP A 56 -10.12 2.29 -20.87
C ASP A 56 -10.37 0.84 -21.33
N GLU A 57 -10.28 0.56 -22.63
CA GLU A 57 -10.49 -0.78 -23.18
C GLU A 57 -9.39 -1.78 -22.77
N GLN A 58 -8.20 -1.30 -22.38
CA GLN A 58 -7.14 -2.17 -21.87
C GLN A 58 -7.40 -2.55 -20.42
N LEU A 59 -7.85 -1.60 -19.61
CA LEU A 59 -8.21 -1.83 -18.21
C LEU A 59 -9.44 -2.75 -18.12
N GLU A 60 -10.47 -2.51 -18.95
CA GLU A 60 -11.65 -3.38 -19.05
C GLU A 60 -11.26 -4.82 -19.41
N ARG A 61 -10.33 -5.02 -20.35
CA ARG A 61 -9.82 -6.36 -20.69
C ARG A 61 -9.09 -7.02 -19.54
N MET A 62 -8.28 -6.29 -18.78
CA MET A 62 -7.61 -6.83 -17.59
C MET A 62 -8.61 -7.27 -16.53
N VAL A 63 -9.67 -6.51 -16.32
CA VAL A 63 -10.76 -6.85 -15.40
C VAL A 63 -11.54 -8.06 -15.93
N ASP A 64 -11.82 -8.13 -17.25
CA ASP A 64 -12.49 -9.32 -17.84
C ASP A 64 -11.66 -10.59 -17.64
N ASP A 65 -10.36 -10.52 -17.92
CA ASP A 65 -9.42 -11.64 -17.68
C ASP A 65 -9.42 -12.06 -16.21
N PHE A 66 -9.42 -11.11 -15.29
CA PHE A 66 -9.51 -11.37 -13.85
C PHE A 66 -10.82 -12.12 -13.50
N VAL A 67 -11.98 -11.62 -13.96
CA VAL A 67 -13.28 -12.25 -13.70
C VAL A 67 -13.36 -13.66 -14.29
N VAL A 68 -12.79 -13.87 -15.47
CA VAL A 68 -12.83 -15.16 -16.19
C VAL A 68 -11.89 -16.19 -15.55
N MET A 69 -10.66 -15.77 -15.25
CA MET A 69 -9.56 -16.69 -14.93
C MET A 69 -9.29 -16.82 -13.43
N HIS A 70 -9.55 -15.77 -12.64
CA HIS A 70 -9.28 -15.80 -11.20
C HIS A 70 -10.43 -16.44 -10.43
N SER A 71 -10.09 -17.32 -9.48
CA SER A 71 -11.07 -17.89 -8.55
C SER A 71 -10.97 -17.12 -7.24
N ALA A 72 -11.95 -16.25 -6.98
CA ALA A 72 -12.03 -15.51 -5.72
C ALA A 72 -11.99 -16.49 -4.53
N SER A 73 -11.10 -16.22 -3.59
CA SER A 73 -10.90 -17.05 -2.39
C SER A 73 -11.51 -16.43 -1.15
N GLU A 74 -11.63 -15.11 -1.13
CA GLU A 74 -12.08 -14.34 0.03
C GLU A 74 -13.46 -13.74 -0.21
N PRO A 75 -14.36 -13.82 0.79
CA PRO A 75 -15.74 -13.35 0.63
C PRO A 75 -15.88 -11.83 0.79
N GLU A 76 -14.90 -11.15 1.34
CA GLU A 76 -15.00 -9.74 1.67
C GLU A 76 -14.58 -8.85 0.49
N PHE A 77 -15.37 -7.80 0.24
CA PHE A 77 -15.24 -6.95 -0.94
C PHE A 77 -13.87 -6.23 -1.03
N HIS A 78 -13.28 -5.87 0.10
CA HIS A 78 -11.97 -5.20 0.11
C HIS A 78 -10.82 -6.13 -0.32
N HIS A 79 -11.01 -7.45 -0.31
CA HIS A 79 -10.02 -8.39 -0.82
C HIS A 79 -9.93 -8.42 -2.35
N ILE A 80 -10.93 -7.91 -3.08
CA ILE A 80 -10.90 -7.83 -4.55
C ILE A 80 -9.64 -7.11 -5.03
N ALA A 81 -9.27 -6.00 -4.40
CA ALA A 81 -8.07 -5.25 -4.75
C ALA A 81 -6.80 -6.09 -4.58
N THR A 82 -6.67 -6.79 -3.45
CA THR A 82 -5.52 -7.68 -3.17
C THR A 82 -5.48 -8.87 -4.14
N GLU A 83 -6.63 -9.49 -4.41
CA GLU A 83 -6.72 -10.61 -5.36
C GLU A 83 -6.41 -10.17 -6.80
N PHE A 84 -6.79 -8.95 -7.19
CA PHE A 84 -6.43 -8.38 -8.49
C PHE A 84 -4.92 -8.19 -8.64
N VAL A 85 -4.25 -7.68 -7.61
CA VAL A 85 -2.77 -7.56 -7.59
C VAL A 85 -2.11 -8.93 -7.74
N GLN A 86 -2.55 -9.93 -6.96
CA GLN A 86 -2.03 -11.29 -7.02
C GLN A 86 -2.23 -11.93 -8.40
N PHE A 87 -3.40 -11.71 -9.00
CA PHE A 87 -3.71 -12.18 -10.35
C PHE A 87 -2.74 -11.58 -11.38
N LEU A 88 -2.54 -10.26 -11.37
CA LEU A 88 -1.62 -9.59 -12.29
C LEU A 88 -0.17 -10.01 -12.08
N GLN A 89 0.27 -10.20 -10.83
CA GLN A 89 1.61 -10.72 -10.51
C GLN A 89 1.81 -12.13 -11.08
N GLN A 90 0.84 -13.02 -10.90
CA GLN A 90 0.88 -14.38 -11.47
C GLN A 90 0.91 -14.36 -13.00
N LYS A 91 0.08 -13.52 -13.61
CA LYS A 91 0.02 -13.34 -15.07
C LYS A 91 1.36 -12.82 -15.61
N ALA A 92 1.97 -11.84 -14.94
CA ALA A 92 3.28 -11.29 -15.32
C ALA A 92 4.43 -12.30 -15.17
N HIS A 93 4.32 -13.28 -14.26
CA HIS A 93 5.27 -14.40 -14.18
C HIS A 93 5.14 -15.39 -15.35
N GLN A 94 3.93 -15.56 -15.87
CA GLN A 94 3.67 -16.46 -17.01
C GLN A 94 3.94 -15.78 -18.35
N ASP A 95 3.60 -14.49 -18.44
CA ASP A 95 3.78 -13.65 -19.62
C ASP A 95 4.28 -12.27 -19.19
N SER A 96 5.59 -12.05 -19.33
CA SER A 96 6.25 -10.80 -18.98
C SER A 96 5.83 -9.59 -19.85
N SER A 97 5.05 -9.82 -20.91
CA SER A 97 4.51 -8.76 -21.76
C SER A 97 3.18 -8.19 -21.26
N SER A 98 2.54 -8.83 -20.25
CA SER A 98 1.21 -8.45 -19.77
C SER A 98 1.18 -7.07 -19.10
N ILE A 99 2.18 -6.76 -18.29
CA ILE A 99 2.42 -5.44 -17.67
C ILE A 99 3.92 -5.19 -17.59
N SER A 100 4.34 -3.93 -17.76
CA SER A 100 5.74 -3.53 -17.64
C SER A 100 6.23 -3.57 -16.19
N ALA A 101 7.55 -3.61 -15.98
CA ALA A 101 8.14 -3.54 -14.64
C ALA A 101 7.77 -2.25 -13.89
N ASP A 102 7.59 -1.14 -14.62
CA ASP A 102 7.17 0.15 -14.07
C ASP A 102 5.71 0.11 -13.62
N GLN A 103 4.82 -0.44 -14.43
CA GLN A 103 3.42 -0.63 -14.09
C GLN A 103 3.25 -1.57 -12.90
N LYS A 104 4.06 -2.64 -12.82
CA LYS A 104 4.07 -3.54 -11.68
C LYS A 104 4.50 -2.83 -10.40
N ALA A 105 5.58 -2.05 -10.44
CA ALA A 105 6.05 -1.30 -9.28
C ALA A 105 5.01 -0.27 -8.80
N LEU A 106 4.30 0.36 -9.74
CA LEU A 106 3.23 1.31 -9.43
C LEU A 106 2.02 0.63 -8.77
N LEU A 107 1.59 -0.51 -9.31
CA LEU A 107 0.51 -1.32 -8.73
C LEU A 107 0.86 -1.78 -7.30
N GLU A 108 2.09 -2.25 -7.09
CA GLU A 108 2.57 -2.68 -5.76
C GLU A 108 2.63 -1.52 -4.77
N TYR A 109 3.05 -0.34 -5.21
CA TYR A 109 3.04 0.85 -4.38
C TYR A 109 1.62 1.25 -3.95
N GLU A 110 0.68 1.34 -4.89
CA GLU A 110 -0.71 1.68 -4.57
C GLU A 110 -1.39 0.61 -3.69
N TRP A 111 -1.04 -0.66 -3.88
CA TRP A 111 -1.48 -1.73 -3.00
C TRP A 111 -0.96 -1.57 -1.57
N VAL A 112 0.30 -1.12 -1.38
CA VAL A 112 0.83 -0.78 -0.05
C VAL A 112 0.05 0.39 0.56
N ALA A 113 -0.23 1.44 -0.22
CA ALA A 113 -1.01 2.60 0.23
C ALA A 113 -2.43 2.19 0.66
N PHE A 114 -3.10 1.35 -0.13
CA PHE A 114 -4.41 0.78 0.20
C PHE A 114 -4.37 -0.05 1.49
N ASN A 115 -3.36 -0.91 1.68
CA ASN A 115 -3.21 -1.67 2.92
C ASN A 115 -2.99 -0.78 4.14
N VAL A 116 -2.27 0.33 4.00
CA VAL A 116 -2.12 1.34 5.06
C VAL A 116 -3.46 2.03 5.36
N GLU A 117 -4.28 2.28 4.34
CA GLU A 117 -5.58 2.91 4.50
C GLU A 117 -6.54 2.04 5.32
N ILE A 118 -6.61 0.74 5.02
CA ILE A 118 -7.52 -0.21 5.67
C ILE A 118 -6.93 -0.87 6.93
N ASP A 119 -5.70 -0.54 7.31
CA ASP A 119 -5.05 -1.11 8.49
C ASP A 119 -5.90 -0.84 9.75
N THR A 120 -6.15 -1.90 10.53
CA THR A 120 -6.93 -1.81 11.77
C THR A 120 -6.15 -1.19 12.93
N LEU A 121 -4.83 -1.08 12.81
CA LEU A 121 -4.01 -0.42 13.80
C LEU A 121 -4.39 1.06 13.85
N VAL A 122 -5.02 1.45 14.95
CA VAL A 122 -5.31 2.86 15.20
C VAL A 122 -4.00 3.55 15.52
N ALA A 123 -3.65 4.54 14.71
CA ALA A 123 -2.58 5.44 15.06
C ALA A 123 -3.02 6.24 16.30
N ALA A 124 -2.75 5.72 17.48
CA ALA A 124 -2.90 6.44 18.75
C ALA A 124 -1.85 7.58 18.85
N PHE A 125 -1.52 8.17 17.68
CA PHE A 125 -0.62 9.28 17.56
C PHE A 125 -1.38 10.58 17.76
N ASN A 126 -1.85 10.80 18.99
CA ASN A 126 -2.08 12.15 19.45
C ASN A 126 -0.71 12.81 19.69
N SER A 127 0.02 13.09 18.62
CA SER A 127 1.22 13.92 18.71
C SER A 127 0.76 15.29 19.15
N PRO A 128 1.13 15.77 20.34
CA PRO A 128 0.87 17.14 20.70
C PRO A 128 1.56 18.05 19.69
N SER A 129 0.88 19.09 19.26
CA SER A 129 1.31 20.04 18.21
C SER A 129 2.61 20.81 18.51
N ASN A 130 3.36 20.44 19.51
CA ASN A 130 4.73 20.84 19.85
C ASN A 130 5.22 20.00 21.02
N PRO A 131 5.67 18.76 20.81
CA PRO A 131 6.22 17.97 21.91
C PRO A 131 7.51 18.62 22.39
N ILE A 132 7.64 18.79 23.69
CA ILE A 132 8.94 19.07 24.31
C ILE A 132 9.69 17.74 24.27
N PHE A 133 10.75 17.68 23.47
CA PHE A 133 11.61 16.50 23.40
C PHE A 133 12.53 16.47 24.63
N GLU A 134 12.32 15.51 25.52
CA GLU A 134 13.16 15.26 26.69
C GLU A 134 14.12 14.10 26.41
N GLU A 135 15.33 14.18 26.91
CA GLU A 135 16.41 13.21 26.68
C GLU A 135 16.06 11.77 27.07
N ASN A 136 15.19 11.61 28.07
CA ASN A 136 14.74 10.32 28.61
C ASN A 136 13.56 9.72 27.85
N GLN A 137 12.95 10.44 26.90
CA GLN A 137 11.85 9.93 26.08
C GLN A 137 12.35 8.98 24.99
N VAL A 138 11.43 8.16 24.50
CA VAL A 138 11.65 7.18 23.44
C VAL A 138 10.88 7.61 22.21
N LEU A 139 11.51 7.55 21.01
CA LEU A 139 10.82 7.72 19.75
C LEU A 139 10.08 6.44 19.36
N GLN A 140 8.83 6.61 18.99
CA GLN A 140 7.97 5.55 18.50
C GLN A 140 7.59 5.82 17.03
N LEU A 141 7.76 4.82 16.18
CA LEU A 141 7.32 4.89 14.79
C LEU A 141 5.80 4.75 14.68
N ASN A 142 5.23 5.38 13.67
CA ASN A 142 3.83 5.17 13.33
C ASN A 142 3.58 3.67 13.04
N PRO A 143 2.60 3.04 13.70
CA PRO A 143 2.37 1.59 13.58
C PRO A 143 1.96 1.16 12.18
N THR A 144 1.39 2.08 11.38
CA THR A 144 0.99 1.79 9.99
C THR A 144 2.10 2.04 8.98
N LEU A 145 3.29 2.50 9.42
CA LEU A 145 4.40 2.86 8.53
C LEU A 145 4.89 1.65 7.71
N LYS A 146 4.90 1.83 6.39
CA LYS A 146 5.54 0.94 5.42
C LYS A 146 6.63 1.71 4.69
N LEU A 147 7.83 1.13 4.61
CA LEU A 147 8.91 1.64 3.76
C LEU A 147 8.79 0.98 2.38
N VAL A 148 8.80 1.80 1.34
CA VAL A 148 8.76 1.33 -0.05
C VAL A 148 9.90 1.95 -0.86
N GLU A 149 10.50 1.14 -1.71
CA GLU A 149 11.47 1.52 -2.71
C GLU A 149 10.83 1.45 -4.08
N VAL A 150 10.86 2.56 -4.84
CA VAL A 150 10.16 2.65 -6.11
C VAL A 150 11.02 3.27 -7.20
N PRO A 151 10.80 2.89 -8.48
CA PRO A 151 11.54 3.44 -9.63
C PRO A 151 10.91 4.73 -10.19
N PHE A 152 10.20 5.52 -9.38
CA PHE A 152 9.49 6.71 -9.84
C PHE A 152 9.40 7.79 -8.77
N LEU A 153 9.12 9.00 -9.22
CA LEU A 153 8.74 10.13 -8.37
C LEU A 153 7.22 10.28 -8.37
N LEU A 154 6.66 10.43 -7.16
CA LEU A 154 5.24 10.74 -6.98
C LEU A 154 5.01 12.24 -7.12
N HIS A 155 3.96 12.60 -7.81
CA HIS A 155 3.34 13.92 -7.87
C HIS A 155 1.91 13.81 -7.34
N GLN A 156 1.18 14.92 -7.28
CA GLN A 156 -0.16 14.92 -6.72
C GLN A 156 -1.09 13.91 -7.44
N ASP A 157 -1.11 13.95 -8.79
CA ASP A 157 -2.03 13.12 -9.59
C ASP A 157 -1.30 12.31 -10.69
N SER A 158 0.03 12.17 -10.56
CA SER A 158 0.84 11.50 -11.59
C SER A 158 2.15 10.97 -11.04
N VAL A 159 2.84 10.19 -11.86
CA VAL A 159 4.18 9.67 -11.55
C VAL A 159 5.15 9.99 -12.70
N THR A 160 6.42 10.17 -12.35
CA THR A 160 7.51 10.24 -13.33
C THR A 160 8.46 9.08 -13.10
N PHE A 161 8.52 8.14 -14.03
CA PHE A 161 9.42 7.01 -13.95
C PHE A 161 10.87 7.44 -14.15
N LEU A 162 11.78 6.85 -13.37
CA LEU A 162 13.20 7.13 -13.43
C LEU A 162 13.83 6.44 -14.64
N THR A 163 14.64 7.18 -15.40
CA THR A 163 15.46 6.62 -16.48
C THR A 163 16.70 5.90 -15.93
N ASP A 164 17.28 6.39 -14.83
CA ASP A 164 18.38 5.76 -14.10
C ASP A 164 17.85 5.07 -12.84
N ARG A 165 17.88 3.75 -12.82
CA ARG A 165 17.37 2.90 -11.71
C ARG A 165 18.43 2.55 -10.67
N ARG A 166 19.67 3.04 -10.80
CA ARG A 166 20.74 2.83 -9.82
C ARG A 166 20.50 3.58 -8.52
N HIS A 167 19.63 4.60 -8.56
CA HIS A 167 19.28 5.43 -7.42
C HIS A 167 17.76 5.40 -7.23
N PRO A 168 17.22 4.37 -6.57
CA PRO A 168 15.80 4.27 -6.31
C PRO A 168 15.34 5.40 -5.37
N VAL A 169 14.03 5.65 -5.39
CA VAL A 169 13.40 6.61 -4.50
C VAL A 169 12.71 5.86 -3.36
N PHE A 170 12.91 6.34 -2.14
CA PHE A 170 12.28 5.78 -0.96
C PHE A 170 11.10 6.64 -0.52
N TYR A 171 10.00 5.98 -0.15
CA TYR A 171 8.86 6.61 0.49
C TYR A 171 8.52 5.88 1.79
N GLY A 172 8.13 6.67 2.80
CA GLY A 172 7.41 6.18 3.96
C GLY A 172 5.91 6.39 3.73
N VAL A 173 5.16 5.30 3.67
CA VAL A 173 3.69 5.33 3.51
C VAL A 173 3.08 5.01 4.87
N PHE A 174 2.26 5.90 5.40
CA PHE A 174 1.66 5.76 6.72
C PHE A 174 0.36 6.55 6.82
N ARG A 175 -0.45 6.24 7.82
CA ARG A 175 -1.70 6.94 8.09
C ARG A 175 -1.50 7.93 9.25
N ASN A 176 -1.81 9.20 9.00
CA ASN A 176 -1.71 10.23 10.04
C ASN A 176 -2.88 10.17 11.04
N SER A 177 -2.87 11.05 12.05
CA SER A 177 -3.92 11.14 13.09
C SER A 177 -5.30 11.55 12.55
N GLN A 178 -5.38 12.09 11.33
CA GLN A 178 -6.62 12.44 10.64
C GLN A 178 -7.11 11.30 9.71
N HIS A 179 -6.50 10.13 9.81
CA HIS A 179 -6.76 8.95 8.98
C HIS A 179 -6.42 9.13 7.48
N HIS A 180 -5.65 10.14 7.10
CA HIS A 180 -5.18 10.29 5.74
C HIS A 180 -3.90 9.48 5.52
N VAL A 181 -3.82 8.80 4.38
CA VAL A 181 -2.60 8.13 3.93
C VAL A 181 -1.61 9.19 3.43
N ILE A 182 -0.42 9.19 4.00
CA ILE A 182 0.68 10.09 3.66
C ILE A 182 1.78 9.28 2.99
N SER A 183 2.28 9.78 1.87
CA SER A 183 3.45 9.23 1.17
C SER A 183 4.58 10.24 1.23
N GLN A 184 5.44 10.10 2.23
CA GLN A 184 6.57 10.98 2.45
C GLN A 184 7.81 10.47 1.74
N LYS A 185 8.37 11.27 0.81
CA LYS A 185 9.67 10.97 0.21
C LYS A 185 10.76 11.02 1.26
N LEU A 186 11.62 10.00 1.28
CA LEU A 186 12.68 9.81 2.26
C LEU A 186 14.06 9.88 1.59
N ARG A 187 15.02 10.42 2.32
CA ARG A 187 16.45 10.32 2.00
C ARG A 187 16.99 8.99 2.55
N GLU A 188 18.11 8.52 2.06
CA GLU A 188 18.77 7.32 2.58
C GLU A 188 19.02 7.38 4.10
N VAL A 189 19.38 8.55 4.61
CA VAL A 189 19.57 8.76 6.07
C VAL A 189 18.27 8.60 6.83
N ASP A 190 17.14 9.03 6.27
CA ASP A 190 15.81 8.88 6.91
C ASP A 190 15.43 7.41 6.99
N VAL A 191 15.68 6.65 5.91
CA VAL A 191 15.46 5.20 5.88
C VAL A 191 16.33 4.48 6.91
N ALA A 192 17.62 4.83 7.00
CA ALA A 192 18.54 4.23 7.97
C ALA A 192 18.09 4.49 9.42
N LEU A 193 17.63 5.71 9.73
CA LEU A 193 17.13 6.06 11.07
C LEU A 193 15.81 5.32 11.40
N ILE A 194 14.90 5.23 10.44
CA ILE A 194 13.66 4.46 10.62
C ILE A 194 13.98 2.99 10.88
N GLN A 195 14.89 2.39 10.10
CA GLN A 195 15.31 1.01 10.31
C GLN A 195 15.99 0.80 11.67
N LEU A 196 16.81 1.76 12.11
CA LEU A 196 17.41 1.74 13.45
C LEU A 196 16.32 1.73 14.55
N LEU A 197 15.30 2.59 14.43
CA LEU A 197 14.18 2.64 15.35
C LEU A 197 13.35 1.35 15.34
N GLN A 198 13.18 0.71 14.18
CA GLN A 198 12.52 -0.60 14.10
C GLN A 198 13.29 -1.71 14.81
N GLN A 199 14.62 -1.69 14.68
CA GLN A 199 15.49 -2.69 15.31
C GLN A 199 15.68 -2.47 16.81
N GLN A 200 15.65 -1.22 17.24
CA GLN A 200 15.92 -0.80 18.63
C GLN A 200 14.85 0.16 19.16
N PRO A 201 13.61 -0.31 19.37
CA PRO A 201 12.45 0.54 19.65
C PRO A 201 12.44 1.19 21.04
N ASN A 202 13.41 0.85 21.90
CA ASN A 202 13.47 1.33 23.29
C ASN A 202 14.62 2.30 23.55
N LEU A 203 15.37 2.70 22.55
CA LEU A 203 16.43 3.70 22.72
C LEU A 203 15.83 5.05 23.06
N THR A 204 16.43 5.71 24.06
CA THR A 204 16.05 7.07 24.42
C THR A 204 16.59 8.07 23.39
N LEU A 205 16.02 9.27 23.39
CA LEU A 205 16.48 10.36 22.52
C LEU A 205 17.96 10.68 22.75
N ALA A 206 18.42 10.70 24.01
CA ALA A 206 19.84 10.90 24.33
C ALA A 206 20.74 9.81 23.74
N GLN A 207 20.34 8.54 23.85
CA GLN A 207 21.10 7.41 23.28
C GLN A 207 21.17 7.49 21.76
N LEU A 208 20.04 7.76 21.10
CA LEU A 208 19.97 7.93 19.66
C LEU A 208 20.83 9.11 19.19
N GLN A 209 20.73 10.24 19.86
CA GLN A 209 21.52 11.43 19.54
C GLN A 209 23.03 11.17 19.66
N GLN A 210 23.45 10.46 20.72
CA GLN A 210 24.86 10.09 20.92
C GLN A 210 25.35 9.14 19.81
N MET A 211 24.57 8.11 19.45
CA MET A 211 24.93 7.18 18.40
C MET A 211 25.05 7.87 17.05
N ILE A 212 24.09 8.73 16.72
CA ILE A 212 24.03 9.42 15.43
C ILE A 212 25.15 10.48 15.32
N ALA A 213 25.44 11.21 16.40
CA ALA A 213 26.51 12.20 16.41
C ALA A 213 27.90 11.59 16.14
N GLN A 214 28.11 10.33 16.52
CA GLN A 214 29.36 9.61 16.21
C GLN A 214 29.51 9.28 14.73
N GLN A 215 28.41 9.08 14.00
CA GLN A 215 28.40 8.65 12.61
C GLN A 215 28.16 9.80 11.61
N LEU A 216 27.36 10.79 12.03
CA LEU A 216 26.86 11.88 11.18
C LEU A 216 27.09 13.26 11.86
N ALA A 217 28.34 13.74 11.87
CA ALA A 217 28.77 14.94 12.59
C ALA A 217 28.00 16.25 12.24
N ARG A 218 27.34 16.32 11.09
CA ARG A 218 26.58 17.50 10.63
C ARG A 218 25.07 17.30 10.61
N PHE A 219 24.57 16.19 11.16
CA PHE A 219 23.15 15.85 11.14
C PHE A 219 22.48 16.29 12.44
N SER A 220 21.46 17.14 12.34
CA SER A 220 20.64 17.53 13.49
C SER A 220 19.53 16.50 13.70
N PHE A 221 19.76 15.55 14.62
CA PHE A 221 18.78 14.51 14.94
C PHE A 221 17.49 15.09 15.55
N MET A 222 17.60 16.15 16.35
CA MET A 222 16.42 16.78 16.97
C MET A 222 15.53 17.45 15.93
N GLU A 223 16.10 18.16 14.95
CA GLU A 223 15.33 18.74 13.84
C GLU A 223 14.66 17.65 13.00
N TRP A 224 15.36 16.54 12.78
CA TRP A 224 14.80 15.36 12.10
C TRP A 224 13.60 14.78 12.87
N ALA A 225 13.75 14.56 14.18
CA ALA A 225 12.69 14.02 15.03
C ALA A 225 11.48 14.97 15.08
N GLN A 226 11.69 16.26 15.17
CA GLN A 226 10.64 17.26 15.16
C GLN A 226 9.89 17.27 13.83
N HIS A 227 10.60 17.32 12.70
CA HIS A 227 10.00 17.30 11.37
C HIS A 227 9.11 16.08 11.15
N PHE A 228 9.62 14.87 11.47
CA PHE A 228 8.86 13.65 11.29
C PHE A 228 7.75 13.44 12.33
N ASN A 229 7.86 14.10 13.50
CA ASN A 229 6.75 14.16 14.45
C ASN A 229 5.61 15.06 13.93
N GLU A 230 5.91 16.21 13.34
CA GLU A 230 4.91 17.10 12.74
C GLU A 230 4.13 16.37 11.61
N LEU A 231 4.81 15.52 10.84
CA LEU A 231 4.20 14.71 9.80
C LEU A 231 3.39 13.53 10.37
N GLY A 232 3.57 13.16 11.65
CA GLY A 232 2.94 11.99 12.26
C GLY A 232 3.62 10.66 11.94
N LEU A 233 4.87 10.68 11.43
CA LEU A 233 5.66 9.46 11.18
C LEU A 233 6.31 8.94 12.45
N VAL A 234 6.72 9.83 13.37
CA VAL A 234 7.21 9.47 14.69
C VAL A 234 6.44 10.21 15.78
N SER A 235 6.44 9.65 16.99
CA SER A 235 5.96 10.33 18.21
C SER A 235 6.91 10.06 19.35
N VAL A 236 6.77 10.79 20.45
CA VAL A 236 7.54 10.59 21.68
C VAL A 236 6.67 10.02 22.77
N ARG A 237 7.24 9.11 23.55
CA ARG A 237 6.60 8.57 24.76
C ARG A 237 7.57 8.57 25.94
N PRO A 238 7.08 8.60 27.20
CA PRO A 238 7.91 8.42 28.36
C PRO A 238 8.64 7.08 28.33
N SER A 239 9.89 7.05 28.83
CA SER A 239 10.63 5.81 29.02
C SER A 239 9.95 4.99 30.14
N GLY A 240 9.50 3.77 29.83
CA GLY A 240 8.89 2.87 30.83
C GLY A 240 7.41 2.52 30.58
N GLU A 241 6.68 3.20 29.70
CA GLU A 241 5.38 2.73 29.24
C GLU A 241 5.54 1.58 28.24
N LYS A 242 4.98 0.41 28.61
CA LYS A 242 4.90 -0.74 27.68
C LYS A 242 3.73 -0.55 26.72
N LEU A 243 3.93 -0.97 25.48
CA LEU A 243 2.87 -1.15 24.49
C LEU A 243 1.75 -2.05 24.98
#